data_f62996026f7561ed5ea4777eca0da92a
#
_entry.id   f62996026f7561ed5ea4777eca0da92a
#
_cell.length_a   1.000
_cell.length_b   1.000
_cell.length_c   1.000
_cell.angle_alpha   90.00
_cell.angle_beta   90.00
_cell.angle_gamma   90.00
#
_symmetry.space_group_name_H-M   'P 1'
#
loop_
_entity.id
_entity.type
_entity.pdbx_description
1 polymer ?
#
loop_
_entity_poly.entity_id
_entity_poly.type
_entity_poly.pdbx_seq_one_letter_code
_entity_poly.pdbx_strand_id
1 'polypeptide(L)'
;MYKRQNQTWGLLGKTDRSEDDNEKMVYFAKASLYHWRKSPQFKPINEQRGQWMLAHVFAVLNRGDEALVHAEYCMDITVNESLKGFDLAYAYECKARAYAALGKPEKMNKCFLNAKATGDTIKNDEDRKLFFSDLHNEPWYDCPAK
;
A
#
# COMPACT_ATOMS: atom_id res chain seq x y z
N MET A 1 -5.73 -13.61 6.64
CA MET A 1 -5.80 -13.07 5.29
C MET A 1 -6.40 -11.67 5.28
N TYR A 2 -5.89 -10.83 4.43
CA TYR A 2 -6.36 -9.45 4.32
C TYR A 2 -7.71 -9.38 3.62
N LYS A 3 -8.68 -8.69 4.21
CA LYS A 3 -10.03 -8.59 3.64
C LYS A 3 -10.23 -7.24 2.97
N ARG A 4 -10.79 -7.26 1.78
CA ARG A 4 -11.05 -6.06 0.99
C ARG A 4 -12.52 -5.66 1.07
N GLN A 5 -13.05 -5.58 2.27
CA GLN A 5 -14.48 -5.33 2.45
C GLN A 5 -14.78 -4.05 3.20
N ASN A 6 -13.80 -3.18 3.41
CA ASN A 6 -14.08 -1.92 4.07
C ASN A 6 -14.41 -0.83 3.06
N GLN A 7 -14.88 0.32 3.57
CA GLN A 7 -15.34 1.43 2.74
C GLN A 7 -14.19 2.04 1.92
N THR A 8 -12.97 1.95 2.41
CA THR A 8 -11.81 2.47 1.68
C THR A 8 -11.66 1.76 0.34
N TRP A 9 -11.77 0.43 0.34
CA TRP A 9 -11.62 -0.33 -0.90
C TRP A 9 -12.74 -0.02 -1.90
N GLY A 10 -13.96 0.22 -1.40
CA GLY A 10 -15.06 0.62 -2.27
C GLY A 10 -14.77 1.92 -3.01
N LEU A 11 -14.20 2.89 -2.30
CA LEU A 11 -13.83 4.17 -2.91
C LEU A 11 -12.62 4.05 -3.81
N LEU A 12 -11.65 3.21 -3.48
CA LEU A 12 -10.49 2.97 -4.33
C LEU A 12 -10.91 2.39 -5.69
N GLY A 13 -11.99 1.62 -5.72
CA GLY A 13 -12.48 1.02 -6.96
C GLY A 13 -13.25 1.97 -7.85
N LYS A 14 -13.60 3.16 -7.38
CA LYS A 14 -14.32 4.14 -8.20
C LYS A 14 -13.35 4.85 -9.14
N THR A 15 -13.81 5.11 -10.36
CA THR A 15 -13.01 5.83 -11.36
C THR A 15 -13.35 7.32 -11.41
N ASP A 16 -14.48 7.71 -10.85
CA ASP A 16 -14.99 9.08 -10.91
C ASP A 16 -15.17 9.67 -9.51
N ARG A 17 -14.14 9.51 -8.67
CA ARG A 17 -14.20 10.01 -7.29
C ARG A 17 -14.30 11.54 -7.26
N SER A 18 -15.25 12.03 -6.44
CA SER A 18 -15.35 13.46 -6.13
C SER A 18 -14.32 13.84 -5.06
N GLU A 19 -14.16 15.16 -4.83
CA GLU A 19 -13.32 15.64 -3.72
C GLU A 19 -13.80 15.06 -2.39
N ASP A 20 -15.12 14.99 -2.20
CA ASP A 20 -15.70 14.42 -0.99
C ASP A 20 -15.35 12.94 -0.86
N ASP A 21 -15.40 12.18 -1.96
CA ASP A 21 -15.01 10.78 -1.97
C ASP A 21 -13.54 10.63 -1.57
N ASN A 22 -12.67 11.51 -2.07
CA ASN A 22 -11.25 11.48 -1.76
C ASN A 22 -11.00 11.72 -0.28
N GLU A 23 -11.68 12.69 0.32
CA GLU A 23 -11.56 12.97 1.75
C GLU A 23 -12.08 11.82 2.60
N LYS A 24 -13.21 11.21 2.19
CA LYS A 24 -13.76 10.05 2.88
C LYS A 24 -12.81 8.87 2.84
N MET A 25 -12.13 8.67 1.71
CA MET A 25 -11.17 7.59 1.55
C MET A 25 -10.04 7.69 2.58
N VAL A 26 -9.48 8.89 2.75
CA VAL A 26 -8.46 9.15 3.75
C VAL A 26 -9.01 8.93 5.15
N TYR A 27 -10.21 9.47 5.41
CA TYR A 27 -10.85 9.34 6.72
C TYR A 27 -11.06 7.88 7.10
N PHE A 28 -11.61 7.07 6.18
CA PHE A 28 -11.89 5.67 6.47
C PHE A 28 -10.61 4.88 6.72
N ALA A 29 -9.54 5.17 5.98
CA ALA A 29 -8.26 4.50 6.20
C ALA A 29 -7.70 4.81 7.59
N LYS A 30 -7.76 6.07 8.00
CA LYS A 30 -7.31 6.49 9.33
C LYS A 30 -8.18 5.92 10.44
N ALA A 31 -9.49 5.95 10.23
CA ALA A 31 -10.44 5.43 11.23
C ALA A 31 -10.26 3.93 11.41
N SER A 32 -10.04 3.20 10.32
CA SER A 32 -9.83 1.76 10.38
C SER A 32 -8.60 1.43 11.24
N LEU A 33 -7.48 2.12 11.02
CA LEU A 33 -6.28 1.89 11.80
C LEU A 33 -6.50 2.27 13.28
N TYR A 34 -7.19 3.37 13.53
CA TYR A 34 -7.50 3.80 14.89
C TYR A 34 -8.30 2.73 15.63
N HIS A 35 -9.33 2.17 14.98
CA HIS A 35 -10.13 1.09 15.58
C HIS A 35 -9.30 -0.16 15.85
N TRP A 36 -8.44 -0.55 14.90
CA TRP A 36 -7.57 -1.70 15.10
C TRP A 36 -6.67 -1.54 16.32
N ARG A 37 -6.09 -0.34 16.50
CA ARG A 37 -5.21 -0.07 17.63
C ARG A 37 -5.90 -0.25 18.98
N LYS A 38 -7.22 -0.12 19.02
CA LYS A 38 -8.00 -0.30 20.24
C LYS A 38 -8.41 -1.75 20.48
N SER A 39 -8.22 -2.61 19.49
CA SER A 39 -8.57 -4.01 19.63
C SER A 39 -7.57 -4.72 20.55
N PRO A 40 -8.05 -5.62 21.46
CA PRO A 40 -7.13 -6.41 22.27
C PRO A 40 -6.30 -7.40 21.46
N GLN A 41 -6.67 -7.62 20.21
CA GLN A 41 -5.96 -8.54 19.31
C GLN A 41 -5.00 -7.80 18.37
N PHE A 42 -4.80 -6.51 18.59
CA PHE A 42 -3.92 -5.70 17.75
C PHE A 42 -2.46 -6.19 17.86
N LYS A 43 -1.82 -6.34 16.70
CA LYS A 43 -0.44 -6.81 16.59
C LYS A 43 0.32 -5.90 15.62
N PRO A 44 1.67 -5.93 15.65
CA PRO A 44 2.46 -5.11 14.72
C PRO A 44 2.09 -5.31 13.26
N ILE A 45 1.69 -6.51 12.85
CA ILE A 45 1.27 -6.75 11.47
C ILE A 45 0.02 -5.94 11.11
N ASN A 46 -0.85 -5.69 12.06
CA ASN A 46 -2.03 -4.86 11.82
C ASN A 46 -1.63 -3.40 11.61
N GLU A 47 -0.64 -2.92 12.37
CA GLU A 47 -0.11 -1.57 12.16
C GLU A 47 0.56 -1.47 10.79
N GLN A 48 1.35 -2.47 10.42
CA GLN A 48 2.02 -2.51 9.12
C GLN A 48 1.01 -2.40 7.97
N ARG A 49 -0.07 -3.17 8.05
CA ARG A 49 -1.10 -3.16 7.00
C ARG A 49 -1.90 -1.87 7.00
N GLY A 50 -2.13 -1.26 8.16
CA GLY A 50 -2.78 0.04 8.25
C GLY A 50 -1.93 1.14 7.65
N GLN A 51 -0.62 1.11 7.87
CA GLN A 51 0.29 2.07 7.27
C GLN A 51 0.36 1.89 5.76
N TRP A 52 0.35 0.62 5.29
CA TRP A 52 0.29 0.36 3.86
C TRP A 52 -0.97 0.98 3.23
N MET A 53 -2.12 0.80 3.88
CA MET A 53 -3.37 1.35 3.35
C MET A 53 -3.31 2.87 3.24
N LEU A 54 -2.77 3.55 4.26
CA LEU A 54 -2.62 5.00 4.22
C LEU A 54 -1.67 5.42 3.10
N ALA A 55 -0.54 4.73 2.98
CA ALA A 55 0.41 5.01 1.91
C ALA A 55 -0.25 4.85 0.53
N HIS A 56 -1.03 3.79 0.37
CA HIS A 56 -1.70 3.50 -0.89
C HIS A 56 -2.73 4.59 -1.23
N VAL A 57 -3.57 4.95 -0.26
CA VAL A 57 -4.59 5.99 -0.45
C VAL A 57 -3.95 7.30 -0.86
N PHE A 58 -2.91 7.74 -0.15
CA PHE A 58 -2.25 9.00 -0.48
C PHE A 58 -1.58 8.94 -1.86
N ALA A 59 -0.99 7.80 -2.22
CA ALA A 59 -0.39 7.65 -3.55
C ALA A 59 -1.46 7.73 -4.66
N VAL A 60 -2.60 7.09 -4.46
CA VAL A 60 -3.71 7.14 -5.41
C VAL A 60 -4.23 8.58 -5.58
N LEU A 61 -4.18 9.38 -4.51
CA LEU A 61 -4.61 10.77 -4.54
C LEU A 61 -3.52 11.72 -5.02
N ASN A 62 -2.41 11.21 -5.50
CA ASN A 62 -1.25 12.00 -5.95
C ASN A 62 -0.66 12.88 -4.85
N ARG A 63 -0.74 12.41 -3.61
CA ARG A 63 -0.15 13.06 -2.44
C ARG A 63 1.09 12.29 -2.03
N GLY A 64 2.12 12.40 -2.86
CA GLY A 64 3.33 11.59 -2.75
C GLY A 64 4.11 11.79 -1.47
N ASP A 65 4.16 13.00 -0.94
CA ASP A 65 4.90 13.27 0.31
C ASP A 65 4.29 12.51 1.47
N GLU A 66 2.97 12.56 1.60
CA GLU A 66 2.26 11.85 2.67
C GLU A 66 2.33 10.34 2.45
N ALA A 67 2.21 9.92 1.18
CA ALA A 67 2.34 8.51 0.83
C ALA A 67 3.68 7.95 1.27
N LEU A 68 4.77 8.69 1.03
CA LEU A 68 6.10 8.21 1.38
C LEU A 68 6.28 8.08 2.89
N VAL A 69 5.75 9.02 3.67
CA VAL A 69 5.83 8.95 5.14
C VAL A 69 5.24 7.63 5.63
N HIS A 70 4.04 7.29 5.17
CA HIS A 70 3.37 6.07 5.61
C HIS A 70 4.03 4.82 5.02
N ALA A 71 4.54 4.91 3.79
CA ALA A 71 5.27 3.79 3.19
C ALA A 71 6.54 3.47 3.97
N GLU A 72 7.23 4.49 4.47
CA GLU A 72 8.42 4.29 5.29
C GLU A 72 8.08 3.68 6.64
N TYR A 73 7.01 4.13 7.28
CA TYR A 73 6.54 3.47 8.51
C TYR A 73 6.20 2.00 8.25
N CYS A 74 5.51 1.74 7.14
CA CYS A 74 5.17 0.36 6.76
C CYS A 74 6.43 -0.50 6.61
N MET A 75 7.44 0.02 5.92
CA MET A 75 8.68 -0.71 5.71
C MET A 75 9.44 -0.91 7.03
N ASP A 76 9.48 0.09 7.89
CA ASP A 76 10.17 -0.01 9.18
C ASP A 76 9.58 -1.15 10.02
N ILE A 77 8.25 -1.23 10.08
CA ILE A 77 7.60 -2.31 10.82
C ILE A 77 7.90 -3.65 10.18
N THR A 78 7.86 -3.70 8.85
CA THR A 78 8.13 -4.92 8.09
C THR A 78 9.51 -5.47 8.43
N VAL A 79 10.51 -4.60 8.44
CA VAL A 79 11.90 -4.98 8.76
C VAL A 79 12.03 -5.37 10.24
N ASN A 80 11.49 -4.55 11.13
CA ASN A 80 11.61 -4.80 12.58
C ASN A 80 10.95 -6.10 12.99
N GLU A 81 9.86 -6.48 12.34
CA GLU A 81 9.12 -7.71 12.64
C GLU A 81 9.57 -8.88 11.78
N SER A 82 10.58 -8.69 10.95
CA SER A 82 11.10 -9.73 10.03
C SER A 82 10.02 -10.33 9.15
N LEU A 83 9.06 -9.52 8.72
CA LEU A 83 7.99 -9.99 7.83
C LEU A 83 8.55 -10.22 6.44
N LYS A 84 8.12 -11.29 5.80
CA LYS A 84 8.60 -11.71 4.49
C LYS A 84 7.42 -12.01 3.57
N GLY A 85 7.72 -12.32 2.31
CA GLY A 85 6.69 -12.72 1.35
C GLY A 85 5.66 -11.65 1.11
N PHE A 86 4.41 -11.96 1.40
CA PHE A 86 3.25 -11.10 1.12
C PHE A 86 3.42 -9.68 1.68
N ASP A 87 3.70 -9.58 2.98
CA ASP A 87 3.78 -8.25 3.62
C ASP A 87 4.99 -7.45 3.15
N LEU A 88 6.12 -8.10 2.94
CA LEU A 88 7.32 -7.42 2.43
C LEU A 88 7.11 -6.95 0.99
N ALA A 89 6.47 -7.77 0.16
CA ALA A 89 6.18 -7.39 -1.23
C ALA A 89 5.32 -6.13 -1.29
N TYR A 90 4.28 -6.07 -0.47
CA TYR A 90 3.42 -4.88 -0.42
C TYR A 90 4.14 -3.66 0.18
N ALA A 91 5.06 -3.87 1.10
CA ALA A 91 5.84 -2.74 1.64
C ALA A 91 6.70 -2.11 0.53
N TYR A 92 7.34 -2.91 -0.30
CA TYR A 92 8.07 -2.38 -1.46
C TYR A 92 7.13 -1.72 -2.46
N GLU A 93 5.98 -2.33 -2.70
CA GLU A 93 5.01 -1.81 -3.67
C GLU A 93 4.53 -0.42 -3.26
N CYS A 94 4.16 -0.20 -2.01
CA CYS A 94 3.67 1.10 -1.59
C CYS A 94 4.77 2.16 -1.59
N LYS A 95 6.02 1.80 -1.34
CA LYS A 95 7.14 2.72 -1.50
C LYS A 95 7.32 3.11 -2.96
N ALA A 96 7.22 2.13 -3.85
CA ALA A 96 7.32 2.40 -5.28
C ALA A 96 6.24 3.37 -5.74
N ARG A 97 4.99 3.17 -5.29
CA ARG A 97 3.89 4.08 -5.66
C ARG A 97 4.10 5.48 -5.12
N ALA A 98 4.61 5.60 -3.89
CA ALA A 98 4.91 6.91 -3.32
C ALA A 98 5.95 7.65 -4.18
N TYR A 99 7.00 6.95 -4.59
CA TYR A 99 8.00 7.56 -5.45
C TYR A 99 7.46 7.90 -6.84
N ALA A 100 6.54 7.08 -7.37
CA ALA A 100 5.89 7.39 -8.63
C ALA A 100 5.09 8.68 -8.51
N ALA A 101 4.31 8.83 -7.43
CA ALA A 101 3.54 10.05 -7.19
C ALA A 101 4.44 11.27 -7.01
N LEU A 102 5.66 11.07 -6.50
CA LEU A 102 6.64 12.14 -6.33
C LEU A 102 7.43 12.44 -7.61
N GLY A 103 7.23 11.66 -8.68
CA GLY A 103 7.96 11.86 -9.91
C GLY A 103 9.43 11.50 -9.81
N LYS A 104 9.76 10.47 -9.03
CA LYS A 104 11.15 10.00 -8.83
C LYS A 104 11.33 8.62 -9.45
N PRO A 105 11.54 8.54 -10.77
CA PRO A 105 11.52 7.26 -11.48
C PRO A 105 12.63 6.28 -11.07
N GLU A 106 13.80 6.75 -10.72
CA GLU A 106 14.89 5.86 -10.35
C GLU A 106 14.61 5.14 -9.04
N LYS A 107 14.15 5.90 -8.04
CA LYS A 107 13.78 5.31 -6.73
C LYS A 107 12.56 4.42 -6.86
N MET A 108 11.58 4.85 -7.66
CA MET A 108 10.39 4.05 -7.94
C MET A 108 10.80 2.71 -8.55
N ASN A 109 11.64 2.74 -9.58
CA ASN A 109 12.03 1.54 -10.29
C ASN A 109 12.74 0.54 -9.38
N LYS A 110 13.64 1.04 -8.52
CA LYS A 110 14.35 0.17 -7.57
C LYS A 110 13.37 -0.55 -6.64
N CYS A 111 12.43 0.19 -6.06
CA CYS A 111 11.42 -0.41 -5.18
C CYS A 111 10.48 -1.34 -5.95
N PHE A 112 10.12 -0.99 -7.18
CA PHE A 112 9.26 -1.81 -8.01
C PHE A 112 9.91 -3.16 -8.32
N LEU A 113 11.19 -3.16 -8.66
CA LEU A 113 11.93 -4.40 -8.92
C LEU A 113 12.02 -5.26 -7.65
N ASN A 114 12.25 -4.63 -6.50
CA ASN A 114 12.25 -5.36 -5.24
C ASN A 114 10.86 -5.94 -4.94
N ALA A 115 9.80 -5.21 -5.25
CA ALA A 115 8.43 -5.69 -5.08
C ALA A 115 8.18 -6.93 -5.94
N LYS A 116 8.61 -6.89 -7.20
CA LYS A 116 8.44 -8.04 -8.10
C LYS A 116 9.22 -9.26 -7.61
N ALA A 117 10.48 -9.06 -7.24
CA ALA A 117 11.31 -10.16 -6.76
C ALA A 117 10.72 -10.78 -5.49
N THR A 118 10.25 -9.95 -4.56
CA THR A 118 9.65 -10.43 -3.33
C THR A 118 8.31 -11.11 -3.61
N GLY A 119 7.53 -10.55 -4.54
CA GLY A 119 6.26 -11.14 -4.94
C GLY A 119 6.41 -12.57 -5.44
N ASP A 120 7.49 -12.84 -6.17
CA ASP A 120 7.77 -14.18 -6.66
C ASP A 120 8.00 -15.19 -5.53
N THR A 121 8.34 -14.73 -4.32
CA THR A 121 8.56 -15.59 -3.17
C THR A 121 7.29 -15.92 -2.40
N ILE A 122 6.16 -15.30 -2.75
CA ILE A 122 4.89 -15.56 -2.06
C ILE A 122 4.46 -17.00 -2.38
N LYS A 123 4.32 -17.82 -1.34
CA LYS A 123 4.08 -19.24 -1.52
C LYS A 123 2.64 -19.58 -1.87
N ASN A 124 1.68 -18.84 -1.30
CA ASN A 124 0.27 -19.07 -1.59
C ASN A 124 -0.05 -18.53 -2.97
N ASP A 125 -0.59 -19.38 -3.85
CA ASP A 125 -0.87 -19.00 -5.24
C ASP A 125 -1.88 -17.86 -5.36
N GLU A 126 -2.93 -17.90 -4.56
CA GLU A 126 -3.96 -16.84 -4.61
C GLU A 126 -3.40 -15.50 -4.14
N ASP A 127 -2.61 -15.52 -3.07
CA ASP A 127 -1.98 -14.30 -2.56
C ASP A 127 -0.99 -13.74 -3.55
N ARG A 128 -0.22 -14.60 -4.22
CA ARG A 128 0.75 -14.16 -5.22
C ARG A 128 0.05 -13.53 -6.41
N LYS A 129 -1.04 -14.14 -6.89
CA LYS A 129 -1.82 -13.60 -7.99
C LYS A 129 -2.45 -12.27 -7.62
N LEU A 130 -2.97 -12.17 -6.40
CA LEU A 130 -3.54 -10.92 -5.90
C LEU A 130 -2.49 -9.82 -5.88
N PHE A 131 -1.31 -10.12 -5.35
CA PHE A 131 -0.23 -9.14 -5.29
C PHE A 131 0.13 -8.61 -6.68
N PHE A 132 0.35 -9.50 -7.65
CA PHE A 132 0.73 -9.07 -8.99
C PHE A 132 -0.40 -8.34 -9.69
N SER A 133 -1.65 -8.71 -9.45
CA SER A 133 -2.79 -7.96 -9.94
C SER A 133 -2.77 -6.52 -9.42
N ASP A 134 -2.54 -6.36 -8.11
CA ASP A 134 -2.47 -5.03 -7.51
C ASP A 134 -1.28 -4.24 -8.04
N LEU A 135 -0.13 -4.89 -8.20
CA LEU A 135 1.09 -4.24 -8.68
C LEU A 135 0.89 -3.65 -10.08
N HIS A 136 0.12 -4.31 -10.92
CA HIS A 136 -0.12 -3.86 -12.29
C HIS A 136 -1.25 -2.83 -12.42
N ASN A 137 -1.99 -2.57 -11.34
CA ASN A 137 -3.05 -1.57 -11.37
C ASN A 137 -2.48 -0.14 -11.29
N GLU A 138 -3.10 0.77 -12.04
CA GLU A 138 -2.79 2.20 -11.95
C GLU A 138 -3.29 2.77 -10.63
N PRO A 139 -2.81 3.93 -10.17
CA PRO A 139 -1.95 4.85 -10.96
C PRO A 139 -0.45 4.66 -10.69
N TRP A 140 0.34 4.82 -11.73
CA TRP A 140 1.80 4.88 -11.64
C TRP A 140 2.34 6.22 -12.19
N TYR A 141 1.43 7.13 -12.57
CA TYR A 141 1.75 8.51 -13.01
C TYR A 141 2.79 8.53 -14.14
N ASP A 142 2.62 7.62 -15.10
CA ASP A 142 3.52 7.47 -16.25
C ASP A 142 4.98 7.24 -15.87
N CYS A 143 5.24 6.90 -14.62
CA CYS A 143 6.58 6.58 -14.17
C CYS A 143 6.96 5.22 -14.76
N PRO A 144 8.10 5.12 -15.45
CA PRO A 144 8.46 3.84 -16.06
C PRO A 144 8.84 2.82 -14.99
N ALA A 145 8.09 1.73 -14.98
CA ALA A 145 8.27 0.64 -14.03
C ALA A 145 8.95 -0.54 -14.74
N LYS A 146 10.13 -0.31 -15.26
CA LYS A 146 10.78 -1.32 -16.10
C LYS A 146 11.96 -2.01 -15.43
#